data_7daccb24a39f2f93ad55b2258b4c93ae
#
_entry.id   7daccb24a39f2f93ad55b2258b4c93ae
#
_cell.length_a   1.000
_cell.length_b   1.000
_cell.length_c   1.000
_cell.angle_alpha   90.00
_cell.angle_beta   90.00
_cell.angle_gamma   90.00
#
_symmetry.space_group_name_H-M   'P 1'
#
loop_
_entity.id
_entity.type
_entity.pdbx_description
1 polymer ?
#
loop_
_entity_poly.entity_id
_entity_poly.type
_entity_poly.pdbx_seq_one_letter_code
_entity_poly.pdbx_strand_id
1 'polypeptide(L)'
;MSDDALALWCRVREQVDWSSATATPVPVWPAVDGLAAWFNGPVRHRDPDRADRLLAAMTLSRAAASLGEPLTPGMLDDWQKLVLGIPDVRLRGGDAFAKGGRERYGLTPHTWRDFAACLRQSADASVPLPARAARAYLDIAFFHPYPDGNARLALLVLTHILETEGVRLDEVGPLQTTRYADDPAGALDLATLVSVLIRATHGRATAAAQ
;
A
#
# COMPACT_ATOMS: atom_id res chain seq x y z
N MET A 1 -28.09 10.71 2.49
CA MET A 1 -26.94 10.28 3.32
C MET A 1 -25.98 9.59 2.38
N SER A 2 -24.76 10.08 2.25
CA SER A 2 -23.75 9.35 1.47
C SER A 2 -23.49 8.00 2.16
N ASP A 3 -23.48 6.91 1.39
CA ASP A 3 -23.12 5.59 1.88
C ASP A 3 -21.75 5.63 2.56
N ASP A 4 -21.56 4.81 3.60
CA ASP A 4 -20.29 4.70 4.31
C ASP A 4 -19.25 4.06 3.38
N ALA A 5 -18.21 4.81 3.02
CA ALA A 5 -17.21 4.37 2.06
C ALA A 5 -16.41 3.16 2.56
N LEU A 6 -16.19 3.02 3.88
CA LEU A 6 -15.56 1.83 4.43
C LEU A 6 -16.45 0.60 4.26
N ALA A 7 -17.75 0.73 4.53
CA ALA A 7 -18.70 -0.37 4.32
C ALA A 7 -18.83 -0.74 2.84
N LEU A 8 -18.75 0.25 1.93
CA LEU A 8 -18.69 0.01 0.49
C LEU A 8 -17.43 -0.76 0.11
N TRP A 9 -16.27 -0.34 0.61
CA TRP A 9 -15.01 -1.02 0.35
C TRP A 9 -15.02 -2.47 0.81
N CYS A 10 -15.51 -2.75 2.01
CA CYS A 10 -15.58 -4.13 2.49
C CYS A 10 -16.40 -5.04 1.54
N ARG A 11 -17.48 -4.52 0.96
CA ARG A 11 -18.27 -5.27 -0.04
C ARG A 11 -17.53 -5.40 -1.37
N VAL A 12 -16.97 -4.31 -1.90
CA VAL A 12 -16.19 -4.31 -3.14
C VAL A 12 -15.01 -5.27 -3.05
N ARG A 13 -14.31 -5.25 -1.93
CA ARG A 13 -13.15 -6.11 -1.68
C ARG A 13 -13.44 -7.61 -1.82
N GLU A 14 -14.66 -8.03 -1.49
CA GLU A 14 -15.11 -9.42 -1.62
C GLU A 14 -15.63 -9.75 -3.04
N GLN A 15 -16.04 -8.75 -3.80
CA GLN A 15 -16.60 -8.91 -5.14
C GLN A 15 -15.55 -8.92 -6.25
N VAL A 16 -14.39 -8.30 -6.02
CA VAL A 16 -13.32 -8.21 -7.02
C VAL A 16 -12.70 -9.58 -7.26
N ASP A 17 -12.59 -9.96 -8.53
CA ASP A 17 -11.83 -11.15 -8.94
C ASP A 17 -10.32 -10.89 -8.89
N TRP A 18 -9.76 -10.99 -7.69
CA TRP A 18 -8.35 -10.80 -7.45
C TRP A 18 -7.47 -11.84 -8.16
N SER A 19 -8.01 -12.97 -8.55
CA SER A 19 -7.27 -14.05 -9.21
C SER A 19 -6.87 -13.70 -10.65
N SER A 20 -7.54 -12.73 -11.26
CA SER A 20 -7.28 -12.30 -12.64
C SER A 20 -6.00 -11.46 -12.77
N ALA A 21 -5.53 -10.80 -11.70
CA ALA A 21 -4.32 -9.98 -11.71
C ALA A 21 -3.07 -10.84 -11.45
N THR A 22 -2.62 -11.58 -12.46
CA THR A 22 -1.46 -12.46 -12.36
C THR A 22 -0.17 -11.80 -12.80
N ALA A 23 0.91 -12.01 -12.05
CA ALA A 23 2.28 -11.89 -12.53
C ALA A 23 3.04 -13.11 -11.99
N THR A 24 3.94 -13.66 -12.79
CA THR A 24 4.89 -14.64 -12.25
C THR A 24 5.85 -13.84 -11.34
N PRO A 25 5.84 -14.05 -10.04
CA PRO A 25 6.80 -13.41 -9.16
C PRO A 25 8.16 -14.06 -9.43
N VAL A 26 9.00 -13.33 -10.14
CA VAL A 26 10.41 -13.65 -10.25
C VAL A 26 11.11 -12.61 -9.42
N PRO A 27 12.00 -12.98 -8.49
CA PRO A 27 12.78 -12.01 -7.76
C PRO A 27 13.44 -11.02 -8.73
N VAL A 28 13.21 -9.73 -8.52
CA VAL A 28 13.79 -8.68 -9.36
C VAL A 28 14.30 -7.53 -8.51
N TRP A 29 15.60 -7.23 -8.72
CA TRP A 29 16.30 -6.15 -8.08
C TRP A 29 16.79 -5.19 -9.18
N PRO A 30 16.02 -4.14 -9.49
CA PRO A 30 16.39 -3.22 -10.55
C PRO A 30 17.58 -2.33 -10.15
N ALA A 31 18.30 -1.81 -11.15
CA ALA A 31 19.39 -0.85 -10.93
C ALA A 31 18.89 0.47 -10.31
N VAL A 32 17.65 0.85 -10.60
CA VAL A 32 16.97 2.02 -10.02
C VAL A 32 15.94 1.55 -9.00
N ASP A 33 16.04 2.05 -7.79
CA ASP A 33 15.06 1.85 -6.74
C ASP A 33 13.93 2.88 -6.89
N GLY A 34 12.79 2.46 -7.44
CA GLY A 34 11.68 3.36 -7.77
C GLY A 34 11.06 4.05 -6.55
N LEU A 35 11.00 3.38 -5.39
CA LEU A 35 10.46 4.00 -4.18
C LEU A 35 11.43 5.04 -3.61
N ALA A 36 12.71 4.71 -3.52
CA ALA A 36 13.73 5.65 -3.09
C ALA A 36 13.83 6.84 -4.06
N ALA A 37 13.76 6.60 -5.37
CA ALA A 37 13.75 7.64 -6.39
C ALA A 37 12.53 8.57 -6.26
N TRP A 38 11.34 8.00 -5.99
CA TRP A 38 10.13 8.78 -5.75
C TRP A 38 10.27 9.69 -4.52
N PHE A 39 10.82 9.18 -3.42
CA PHE A 39 11.01 9.96 -2.21
C PHE A 39 12.10 11.03 -2.38
N ASN A 40 13.24 10.69 -3.00
CA ASN A 40 14.34 11.64 -3.24
C ASN A 40 14.07 12.65 -4.36
N GLY A 41 13.17 12.36 -5.29
CA GLY A 41 12.79 13.25 -6.37
C GLY A 41 11.52 14.05 -6.05
N PRO A 42 10.33 13.59 -6.51
CA PRO A 42 9.09 14.35 -6.42
C PRO A 42 8.69 14.75 -5.00
N VAL A 43 8.93 13.88 -4.00
CA VAL A 43 8.56 14.20 -2.60
C VAL A 43 9.55 15.23 -2.04
N ARG A 44 10.84 15.00 -2.19
CA ARG A 44 11.88 15.90 -1.66
C ARG A 44 11.81 17.30 -2.26
N HIS A 45 11.46 17.40 -3.54
CA HIS A 45 11.26 18.70 -4.17
C HIS A 45 10.15 19.53 -3.52
N ARG A 46 9.11 18.89 -2.99
CA ARG A 46 7.98 19.55 -2.33
C ARG A 46 8.18 19.75 -0.83
N ASP A 47 8.80 18.79 -0.17
CA ASP A 47 8.95 18.74 1.29
C ASP A 47 10.16 17.84 1.63
N PRO A 48 11.35 18.43 1.81
CA PRO A 48 12.58 17.68 2.12
C PRO A 48 12.48 16.86 3.40
N ASP A 49 11.91 17.44 4.46
CA ASP A 49 11.80 16.77 5.76
C ASP A 49 10.87 15.56 5.68
N ARG A 50 9.80 15.67 4.89
CA ARG A 50 8.91 14.53 4.61
C ARG A 50 9.63 13.43 3.85
N ALA A 51 10.48 13.78 2.89
CA ALA A 51 11.26 12.80 2.15
C ALA A 51 12.18 12.00 3.08
N ASP A 52 12.88 12.67 4.00
CA ASP A 52 13.77 12.02 4.96
C ASP A 52 12.99 11.08 5.90
N ARG A 53 11.83 11.50 6.38
CA ARG A 53 10.95 10.64 7.19
C ARG A 53 10.46 9.41 6.42
N LEU A 54 10.08 9.57 5.16
CA LEU A 54 9.62 8.46 4.31
C LEU A 54 10.74 7.49 3.96
N LEU A 55 11.97 7.97 3.75
CA LEU A 55 13.14 7.12 3.56
C LEU A 55 13.47 6.32 4.82
N ALA A 56 13.33 6.90 6.01
CA ALA A 56 13.49 6.19 7.27
C ALA A 56 12.40 5.10 7.43
N ALA A 57 11.13 5.42 7.15
CA ALA A 57 10.04 4.46 7.20
C ALA A 57 10.23 3.32 6.18
N MET A 58 10.70 3.64 4.97
CA MET A 58 11.05 2.65 3.95
C MET A 58 12.16 1.70 4.43
N THR A 59 13.19 2.22 5.07
CA THR A 59 14.28 1.41 5.62
C THR A 59 13.76 0.42 6.66
N LEU A 60 12.90 0.85 7.57
CA LEU A 60 12.28 -0.01 8.58
C LEU A 60 11.39 -1.07 7.94
N SER A 61 10.54 -0.68 6.97
CA SER A 61 9.69 -1.59 6.21
C SER A 61 10.50 -2.69 5.50
N ARG A 62 11.63 -2.33 4.89
CA ARG A 62 12.52 -3.26 4.20
C ARG A 62 13.23 -4.23 5.13
N ALA A 63 13.62 -3.77 6.31
CA ALA A 63 14.19 -4.64 7.31
C ALA A 63 13.17 -5.75 7.69
N ALA A 64 11.91 -5.39 7.92
CA ALA A 64 10.86 -6.36 8.20
C ALA A 64 10.57 -7.29 7.00
N ALA A 65 10.54 -6.75 5.77
CA ALA A 65 10.35 -7.56 4.56
C ALA A 65 11.46 -8.60 4.37
N SER A 66 12.73 -8.23 4.64
CA SER A 66 13.87 -9.13 4.53
C SER A 66 13.84 -10.30 5.53
N LEU A 67 13.10 -10.14 6.62
CA LEU A 67 12.85 -11.18 7.63
C LEU A 67 11.60 -12.02 7.31
N GLY A 68 10.85 -11.68 6.26
CA GLY A 68 9.59 -12.33 5.92
C GLY A 68 8.48 -12.06 6.94
N GLU A 69 8.55 -10.96 7.68
CA GLU A 69 7.58 -10.66 8.73
C GLU A 69 6.21 -10.30 8.13
N PRO A 70 5.11 -10.96 8.59
CA PRO A 70 3.77 -10.63 8.14
C PRO A 70 3.34 -9.27 8.69
N LEU A 71 2.53 -8.54 7.92
CA LEU A 71 1.99 -7.25 8.35
C LEU A 71 1.17 -7.35 9.62
N THR A 72 1.48 -6.49 10.59
CA THR A 72 0.74 -6.35 11.85
C THR A 72 0.37 -4.89 12.10
N PRO A 73 -0.67 -4.60 12.88
CA PRO A 73 -0.98 -3.23 13.30
C PRO A 73 0.20 -2.53 13.99
N GLY A 74 0.97 -3.23 14.82
CA GLY A 74 2.14 -2.66 15.50
C GLY A 74 3.23 -2.20 14.54
N MET A 75 3.51 -2.96 13.47
CA MET A 75 4.45 -2.53 12.43
C MET A 75 3.95 -1.26 11.74
N LEU A 76 2.65 -1.18 11.46
CA LEU A 76 2.07 0.02 10.84
C LEU A 76 2.19 1.24 11.76
N ASP A 77 2.00 1.07 13.06
CA ASP A 77 2.20 2.14 14.05
C ASP A 77 3.65 2.66 14.02
N ASP A 78 4.63 1.77 13.98
CA ASP A 78 6.04 2.15 13.94
C ASP A 78 6.43 2.87 12.64
N TRP A 79 5.93 2.39 11.49
CA TRP A 79 6.15 3.10 10.23
C TRP A 79 5.43 4.43 10.21
N GLN A 80 4.23 4.51 10.76
CA GLN A 80 3.42 5.72 10.78
C GLN A 80 4.01 6.83 11.67
N LYS A 81 4.67 6.47 12.79
CA LYS A 81 5.47 7.42 13.60
C LYS A 81 6.51 8.13 12.72
N LEU A 82 7.23 7.36 11.91
CA LEU A 82 8.22 7.93 10.99
C LEU A 82 7.56 8.75 9.88
N VAL A 83 6.50 8.22 9.23
CA VAL A 83 5.76 8.92 8.16
C VAL A 83 5.27 10.29 8.61
N LEU A 84 4.81 10.42 9.85
CA LEU A 84 4.29 11.67 10.42
C LEU A 84 5.36 12.50 11.13
N GLY A 85 6.47 11.90 11.54
CA GLY A 85 7.50 12.55 12.35
C GLY A 85 7.04 12.85 13.78
N ILE A 86 6.25 11.96 14.38
CA ILE A 86 5.72 12.09 15.74
C ILE A 86 6.03 10.84 16.56
N PRO A 87 6.26 10.97 17.88
CA PRO A 87 6.64 9.83 18.71
C PRO A 87 5.50 8.85 18.97
N ASP A 88 4.27 9.33 19.01
CA ASP A 88 3.09 8.53 19.30
C ASP A 88 2.04 8.66 18.21
N VAL A 89 1.58 7.52 17.70
CA VAL A 89 0.44 7.44 16.79
C VAL A 89 -0.70 6.67 17.47
N ARG A 90 -1.90 6.98 17.05
CA ARG A 90 -3.10 6.27 17.52
C ARG A 90 -4.03 6.03 16.35
N LEU A 91 -4.69 4.89 16.38
CA LEU A 91 -5.82 4.65 15.49
C LEU A 91 -6.88 5.73 15.72
N ARG A 92 -7.52 6.19 14.65
CA ARG A 92 -8.57 7.20 14.77
C ARG A 92 -9.71 6.71 15.67
N GLY A 93 -10.23 7.61 16.48
CA GLY A 93 -11.34 7.34 17.41
C GLY A 93 -12.69 7.84 16.91
N GLY A 94 -12.78 8.30 15.65
CA GLY A 94 -14.01 8.82 15.04
C GLY A 94 -14.01 8.61 13.53
N ASP A 95 -15.05 9.09 12.86
CA ASP A 95 -15.17 9.05 11.40
C ASP A 95 -14.01 9.83 10.76
N ALA A 96 -13.52 9.32 9.63
CA ALA A 96 -12.58 10.05 8.80
C ALA A 96 -13.25 10.45 7.48
N PHE A 97 -12.71 11.51 6.87
CA PHE A 97 -13.19 12.03 5.60
C PHE A 97 -12.02 12.21 4.64
N ALA A 98 -12.22 11.86 3.38
CA ALA A 98 -11.22 12.03 2.35
C ALA A 98 -11.84 12.56 1.04
N LYS A 99 -10.96 12.87 0.07
CA LYS A 99 -11.34 13.28 -1.28
C LYS A 99 -12.29 14.48 -1.30
N GLY A 100 -11.94 15.49 -0.49
CA GLY A 100 -12.75 16.70 -0.36
C GLY A 100 -14.10 16.47 0.34
N GLY A 101 -14.21 15.45 1.17
CA GLY A 101 -15.45 15.10 1.88
C GLY A 101 -16.39 14.17 1.09
N ARG A 102 -16.00 13.75 -0.12
CA ARG A 102 -16.79 12.79 -0.93
C ARG A 102 -16.93 11.45 -0.23
N GLU A 103 -15.89 10.98 0.45
CA GLU A 103 -15.89 9.71 1.16
C GLU A 103 -15.82 9.92 2.67
N ARG A 104 -16.73 9.27 3.38
CA ARG A 104 -16.74 9.15 4.83
C ARG A 104 -16.44 7.70 5.20
N TYR A 105 -15.46 7.50 6.07
CA TYR A 105 -15.07 6.20 6.62
C TYR A 105 -15.54 6.11 8.06
N GLY A 106 -16.70 5.52 8.28
CA GLY A 106 -17.30 5.36 9.60
C GLY A 106 -16.56 4.33 10.46
N LEU A 107 -16.68 4.47 11.77
CA LEU A 107 -16.23 3.45 12.71
C LEU A 107 -17.39 2.60 13.16
N THR A 108 -17.12 1.30 13.30
CA THR A 108 -17.97 0.32 13.99
C THR A 108 -17.16 -0.34 15.11
N PRO A 109 -17.81 -1.02 16.07
CA PRO A 109 -17.11 -1.79 17.09
C PRO A 109 -16.15 -2.87 16.52
N HIS A 110 -16.32 -3.22 15.25
CA HIS A 110 -15.58 -4.30 14.58
C HIS A 110 -14.46 -3.80 13.66
N THR A 111 -14.41 -2.49 13.33
CA THR A 111 -13.51 -1.91 12.32
C THR A 111 -12.06 -2.37 12.51
N TRP A 112 -11.51 -2.30 13.73
CA TRP A 112 -10.11 -2.64 13.95
C TRP A 112 -9.81 -4.13 13.95
N ARG A 113 -10.78 -4.94 14.37
CA ARG A 113 -10.71 -6.40 14.24
C ARG A 113 -10.69 -6.80 12.75
N ASP A 114 -11.56 -6.20 11.97
CA ASP A 114 -11.72 -6.50 10.54
C ASP A 114 -10.49 -5.99 9.75
N PHE A 115 -9.99 -4.81 10.12
CA PHE A 115 -8.72 -4.29 9.57
C PHE A 115 -7.55 -5.25 9.84
N ALA A 116 -7.39 -5.71 11.08
CA ALA A 116 -6.33 -6.67 11.41
C ALA A 116 -6.49 -8.00 10.65
N ALA A 117 -7.72 -8.44 10.37
CA ALA A 117 -7.99 -9.60 9.54
C ALA A 117 -7.58 -9.36 8.08
N CYS A 118 -7.86 -8.19 7.51
CA CYS A 118 -7.42 -7.81 6.18
C CYS A 118 -5.90 -7.78 6.06
N LEU A 119 -5.19 -7.25 7.05
CA LEU A 119 -3.71 -7.26 7.06
C LEU A 119 -3.15 -8.68 7.01
N ARG A 120 -3.70 -9.61 7.81
CA ARG A 120 -3.26 -11.02 7.78
C ARG A 120 -3.46 -11.67 6.43
N GLN A 121 -4.54 -11.34 5.71
CA GLN A 121 -4.81 -11.86 4.37
C GLN A 121 -3.80 -11.40 3.31
N SER A 122 -2.97 -10.39 3.58
CA SER A 122 -1.89 -9.99 2.66
C SER A 122 -0.81 -11.05 2.52
N ALA A 123 -0.70 -11.99 3.47
CA ALA A 123 0.21 -13.14 3.42
C ALA A 123 -0.38 -14.38 2.74
N ASP A 124 -1.65 -14.35 2.30
CA ASP A 124 -2.32 -15.49 1.65
C ASP A 124 -1.75 -15.75 0.25
N ALA A 125 -0.88 -16.75 0.14
CA ALA A 125 -0.22 -17.12 -1.10
C ALA A 125 -1.19 -17.71 -2.17
N SER A 126 -2.43 -18.03 -1.82
CA SER A 126 -3.44 -18.44 -2.81
C SER A 126 -3.92 -17.28 -3.69
N VAL A 127 -3.70 -16.03 -3.24
CA VAL A 127 -3.98 -14.80 -3.99
C VAL A 127 -2.71 -14.34 -4.71
N PRO A 128 -2.75 -14.00 -6.01
CA PRO A 128 -1.59 -13.51 -6.76
C PRO A 128 -0.90 -12.33 -6.08
N LEU A 129 0.43 -12.26 -6.11
CA LEU A 129 1.21 -11.21 -5.46
C LEU A 129 0.76 -9.79 -5.81
N PRO A 130 0.51 -9.42 -7.10
CA PRO A 130 0.03 -8.08 -7.44
C PRO A 130 -1.31 -7.75 -6.77
N ALA A 131 -2.21 -8.72 -6.69
CA ALA A 131 -3.50 -8.57 -6.06
C ALA A 131 -3.39 -8.42 -4.53
N ARG A 132 -2.51 -9.21 -3.87
CA ARG A 132 -2.22 -9.05 -2.43
C ARG A 132 -1.72 -7.66 -2.11
N ALA A 133 -0.75 -7.18 -2.87
CA ALA A 133 -0.15 -5.86 -2.69
C ALA A 133 -1.16 -4.72 -2.93
N ALA A 134 -1.94 -4.79 -4.02
CA ALA A 134 -2.97 -3.82 -4.33
C ALA A 134 -4.10 -3.82 -3.28
N ARG A 135 -4.56 -5.00 -2.86
CA ARG A 135 -5.61 -5.15 -1.86
C ARG A 135 -5.19 -4.55 -0.52
N ALA A 136 -3.98 -4.82 -0.06
CA ALA A 136 -3.47 -4.25 1.19
C ALA A 136 -3.28 -2.73 1.10
N TYR A 137 -2.83 -2.20 -0.05
CA TYR A 137 -2.81 -0.76 -0.31
C TYR A 137 -4.19 -0.13 -0.13
N LEU A 138 -5.22 -0.73 -0.73
CA LEU A 138 -6.61 -0.24 -0.66
C LEU A 138 -7.20 -0.41 0.74
N ASP A 139 -6.84 -1.48 1.46
CA ASP A 139 -7.23 -1.66 2.86
C ASP A 139 -6.71 -0.49 3.72
N ILE A 140 -5.44 -0.09 3.60
CA ILE A 140 -4.93 1.10 4.30
C ILE A 140 -5.68 2.36 3.85
N ALA A 141 -5.91 2.52 2.54
CA ALA A 141 -6.54 3.72 2.00
C ALA A 141 -7.98 3.91 2.50
N PHE A 142 -8.76 2.82 2.66
CA PHE A 142 -10.18 2.89 2.95
C PHE A 142 -10.55 2.57 4.41
N PHE A 143 -9.81 1.71 5.11
CA PHE A 143 -9.94 1.67 6.58
C PHE A 143 -9.47 2.99 7.21
N HIS A 144 -8.58 3.69 6.53
CA HIS A 144 -8.07 5.00 6.94
C HIS A 144 -7.66 5.02 8.40
N PRO A 145 -6.72 4.12 8.82
CA PRO A 145 -6.50 3.81 10.23
C PRO A 145 -6.02 4.99 11.06
N TYR A 146 -5.35 5.96 10.45
CA TYR A 146 -4.78 7.11 11.16
C TYR A 146 -5.42 8.43 10.74
N PRO A 147 -5.31 9.49 11.55
CA PRO A 147 -5.83 10.81 11.21
C PRO A 147 -5.20 11.44 9.96
N ASP A 148 -3.93 11.10 9.64
CA ASP A 148 -3.21 11.55 8.44
C ASP A 148 -2.21 10.48 7.98
N GLY A 149 -1.64 10.66 6.78
CA GLY A 149 -0.53 9.84 6.26
C GLY A 149 -0.92 8.50 5.64
N ASN A 150 -2.21 8.15 5.62
CA ASN A 150 -2.66 6.83 5.16
C ASN A 150 -2.25 6.50 3.72
N ALA A 151 -2.27 7.45 2.79
CA ALA A 151 -1.83 7.20 1.42
C ALA A 151 -0.31 6.90 1.33
N ARG A 152 0.50 7.55 2.15
CA ARG A 152 1.95 7.30 2.24
C ARG A 152 2.24 5.94 2.85
N LEU A 153 1.51 5.60 3.91
CA LEU A 153 1.57 4.28 4.54
C LEU A 153 1.09 3.18 3.58
N ALA A 154 0.03 3.40 2.81
CA ALA A 154 -0.47 2.44 1.82
C ALA A 154 0.61 2.09 0.78
N LEU A 155 1.38 3.07 0.31
CA LEU A 155 2.49 2.83 -0.61
C LEU A 155 3.60 1.99 0.04
N LEU A 156 3.96 2.27 1.30
CA LEU A 156 4.94 1.45 2.05
C LEU A 156 4.45 0.02 2.24
N VAL A 157 3.16 -0.17 2.54
CA VAL A 157 2.55 -1.50 2.69
C VAL A 157 2.58 -2.28 1.38
N LEU A 158 2.21 -1.65 0.27
CA LEU A 158 2.27 -2.29 -1.05
C LEU A 158 3.69 -2.76 -1.39
N THR A 159 4.67 -1.87 -1.22
CA THR A 159 6.08 -2.20 -1.53
C THR A 159 6.66 -3.22 -0.56
N HIS A 160 6.27 -3.21 0.71
CA HIS A 160 6.64 -4.25 1.67
C HIS A 160 6.22 -5.64 1.21
N ILE A 161 4.96 -5.82 0.80
CA ILE A 161 4.44 -7.11 0.32
C ILE A 161 5.20 -7.58 -0.91
N LEU A 162 5.53 -6.69 -1.84
CA LEU A 162 6.33 -7.03 -3.01
C LEU A 162 7.74 -7.44 -2.62
N GLU A 163 8.40 -6.68 -1.74
CA GLU A 163 9.78 -6.94 -1.33
C GLU A 163 9.92 -8.21 -0.47
N THR A 164 8.88 -8.62 0.28
CA THR A 164 8.83 -9.91 0.99
C THR A 164 8.96 -11.10 0.02
N GLU A 165 8.48 -10.95 -1.21
CA GLU A 165 8.60 -11.93 -2.29
C GLU A 165 9.81 -11.65 -3.22
N GLY A 166 10.74 -10.77 -2.80
CA GLY A 166 11.94 -10.45 -3.55
C GLY A 166 11.70 -9.54 -4.76
N VAL A 167 10.58 -8.83 -4.83
CA VAL A 167 10.24 -7.93 -5.94
C VAL A 167 10.39 -6.48 -5.51
N ARG A 168 11.30 -5.75 -6.17
CA ARG A 168 11.41 -4.29 -6.05
C ARG A 168 11.02 -3.65 -7.37
N LEU A 169 10.21 -2.60 -7.34
CA LEU A 169 9.83 -1.86 -8.54
C LEU A 169 10.88 -0.77 -8.83
N ASP A 170 11.16 -0.53 -10.10
CA ASP A 170 11.98 0.60 -10.56
C ASP A 170 11.18 1.89 -10.73
N GLU A 171 9.85 1.81 -10.66
CA GLU A 171 8.93 2.94 -10.76
C GLU A 171 7.71 2.73 -9.87
N VAL A 172 7.32 3.78 -9.11
CA VAL A 172 6.10 3.77 -8.26
C VAL A 172 5.17 4.96 -8.52
N GLY A 173 5.59 5.91 -9.35
CA GLY A 173 4.80 7.10 -9.69
C GLY A 173 3.39 6.78 -10.16
N PRO A 174 3.18 5.82 -11.09
CA PRO A 174 1.84 5.45 -11.57
C PRO A 174 0.87 4.94 -10.49
N LEU A 175 1.40 4.45 -9.34
CA LEU A 175 0.57 4.00 -8.22
C LEU A 175 -0.12 5.15 -7.48
N GLN A 176 0.34 6.41 -7.67
CA GLN A 176 -0.15 7.61 -6.97
C GLN A 176 -1.44 8.16 -7.57
N THR A 177 -2.34 7.30 -8.00
CA THR A 177 -3.64 7.66 -8.57
C THR A 177 -4.73 7.55 -7.50
N THR A 178 -5.65 8.54 -7.48
CA THR A 178 -6.80 8.50 -6.57
C THR A 178 -7.70 7.31 -6.88
N ARG A 179 -8.05 6.56 -5.86
CA ARG A 179 -8.97 5.41 -5.93
C ARG A 179 -10.21 5.68 -5.08
N TYR A 180 -11.31 5.06 -5.42
CA TYR A 180 -12.59 5.22 -4.73
C TYR A 180 -13.07 3.88 -4.15
N ALA A 181 -13.71 3.96 -2.99
CA ALA A 181 -14.13 2.76 -2.23
C ALA A 181 -15.31 2.01 -2.90
N ASP A 182 -16.06 2.68 -3.74
CA ASP A 182 -17.21 2.18 -4.49
C ASP A 182 -16.85 1.71 -5.92
N ASP A 183 -15.56 1.58 -6.24
CA ASP A 183 -15.08 1.28 -7.60
C ASP A 183 -14.36 -0.08 -7.67
N PRO A 184 -15.07 -1.19 -7.94
CA PRO A 184 -14.46 -2.50 -8.09
C PRO A 184 -13.55 -2.60 -9.31
N ALA A 185 -13.86 -1.88 -10.40
CA ALA A 185 -12.99 -1.85 -11.58
C ALA A 185 -11.67 -1.16 -11.27
N GLY A 186 -11.70 0.00 -10.61
CA GLY A 186 -10.51 0.71 -10.17
C GLY A 186 -9.67 -0.08 -9.14
N ALA A 187 -10.29 -0.93 -8.33
CA ALA A 187 -9.56 -1.82 -7.43
C ALA A 187 -8.79 -2.90 -8.22
N LEU A 188 -9.44 -3.54 -9.19
CA LEU A 188 -8.80 -4.51 -10.08
C LEU A 188 -7.73 -3.87 -10.97
N ASP A 189 -7.98 -2.66 -11.47
CA ASP A 189 -7.02 -1.89 -12.25
C ASP A 189 -5.73 -1.63 -11.47
N LEU A 190 -5.82 -1.37 -10.16
CA LEU A 190 -4.60 -1.23 -9.35
C LEU A 190 -3.80 -2.53 -9.31
N ALA A 191 -4.44 -3.67 -9.11
CA ALA A 191 -3.77 -4.97 -9.10
C ALA A 191 -3.14 -5.28 -10.47
N THR A 192 -3.85 -4.96 -11.55
CA THR A 192 -3.35 -5.08 -12.93
C THR A 192 -2.15 -4.16 -13.17
N LEU A 193 -2.20 -2.92 -12.69
CA LEU A 193 -1.09 -1.96 -12.79
C LEU A 193 0.15 -2.48 -12.04
N VAL A 194 -0.01 -3.01 -10.83
CA VAL A 194 1.10 -3.64 -10.09
C VAL A 194 1.71 -4.79 -10.89
N SER A 195 0.87 -5.64 -11.50
CA SER A 195 1.32 -6.72 -12.39
C SER A 195 2.12 -6.20 -13.58
N VAL A 196 1.66 -5.12 -14.21
CA VAL A 196 2.36 -4.46 -15.34
C VAL A 196 3.72 -3.90 -14.88
N LEU A 197 3.75 -3.21 -13.73
CA LEU A 197 4.99 -2.65 -13.19
C LEU A 197 6.02 -3.73 -12.84
N ILE A 198 5.60 -4.86 -12.27
CA ILE A 198 6.49 -6.00 -11.99
C ILE A 198 7.11 -6.51 -13.29
N ARG A 199 6.30 -6.76 -14.32
CA ARG A 199 6.79 -7.26 -15.62
C ARG A 199 7.72 -6.25 -16.31
N ALA A 200 7.37 -4.98 -16.29
CA ALA A 200 8.17 -3.91 -16.88
C ALA A 200 9.53 -3.77 -16.18
N THR A 201 9.55 -3.79 -14.85
CA THR A 201 10.79 -3.77 -14.06
C THR A 201 11.67 -4.97 -14.39
N HIS A 202 11.08 -6.18 -14.45
CA HIS A 202 11.83 -7.39 -14.81
C HIS A 202 12.43 -7.30 -16.21
N GLY A 203 11.66 -6.85 -17.20
CA GLY A 203 12.14 -6.67 -18.57
C GLY A 203 13.32 -5.69 -18.65
N ARG A 204 13.23 -4.55 -17.96
CA ARG A 204 14.33 -3.57 -17.91
C ARG A 204 15.58 -4.09 -17.18
N ALA A 205 15.41 -4.79 -16.07
CA ALA A 205 16.51 -5.39 -15.32
C ALA A 205 17.23 -6.46 -16.14
N THR A 206 16.52 -7.30 -16.88
CA THR A 206 17.09 -8.32 -17.76
C THR A 206 17.84 -7.70 -18.94
N ALA A 207 17.30 -6.66 -19.57
CA ALA A 207 17.95 -5.95 -20.67
C ALA A 207 19.23 -5.23 -20.24
N ALA A 208 19.30 -4.74 -19.00
CA ALA A 208 20.50 -4.09 -18.46
C ALA A 208 21.63 -5.06 -18.07
N ALA A 209 21.32 -6.35 -17.94
CA ALA A 209 22.29 -7.41 -17.58
C ALA A 209 22.94 -8.07 -18.81
N GLN A 210 22.50 -7.72 -20.02
CA GLN A 210 23.04 -8.20 -21.31
C GLN A 210 24.02 -7.20 -21.91
#